data_814fc2937429a545779a8c89a01cd261
#
_entry.id   814fc2937429a545779a8c89a01cd261
#
_cell.length_a   1.000
_cell.length_b   1.000
_cell.length_c   1.000
_cell.angle_alpha   90.00
_cell.angle_beta   90.00
_cell.angle_gamma   90.00
#
_symmetry.space_group_name_H-M   'P 1'
#
loop_
_entity.id
_entity.type
_entity.pdbx_description
1 polymer ?
#
loop_
_entity_poly.entity_id
_entity_poly.type
_entity_poly.pdbx_seq_one_letter_code
_entity_poly.pdbx_strand_id
1 'polypeptide(L)'
;WGGKISEIHQSITVGIRSDHKDTRNTQMPRFGADKILDADQINDTAEFVLSLSGQAKDSASAGRGGKLFAEQCAACHGETGVGNQELGTPNLTDGIWLYGNRKSDVMQSISTGRGGVMPGWASRFDPATINMLAVYVHSLGGGK
;
A
#
# COMPACT_ATOMS: atom_id res chain seq x y z
N TRP A 1 -0.62 -7.00 4.20
CA TRP A 1 -0.78 -7.54 2.93
C TRP A 1 0.07 -8.74 2.55
N GLY A 2 -0.40 -9.69 1.82
CA GLY A 2 0.28 -10.95 1.56
C GLY A 2 0.46 -11.77 2.82
N GLY A 3 1.36 -11.38 3.67
CA GLY A 3 1.64 -12.03 4.95
C GLY A 3 2.13 -13.46 4.87
N LYS A 4 2.40 -13.98 3.67
CA LYS A 4 3.06 -15.26 3.51
C LYS A 4 4.46 -15.17 4.09
N ILE A 5 4.89 -16.21 4.80
CA ILE A 5 6.22 -16.24 5.42
C ILE A 5 7.35 -16.02 4.41
N SER A 6 7.20 -16.49 3.17
CA SER A 6 8.15 -16.26 2.08
C SER A 6 8.24 -14.79 1.68
N GLU A 7 7.12 -14.06 1.65
CA GLU A 7 7.07 -12.63 1.34
C GLU A 7 7.71 -11.78 2.44
N ILE A 8 7.46 -12.16 3.70
CA ILE A 8 8.07 -11.52 4.87
C ILE A 8 9.58 -11.76 4.83
N HIS A 9 10.01 -13.01 4.61
CA HIS A 9 11.41 -13.37 4.48
C HIS A 9 12.11 -12.57 3.38
N GLN A 10 11.53 -12.50 2.18
CA GLN A 10 12.08 -11.71 1.08
C GLN A 10 12.19 -10.23 1.47
N SER A 11 11.13 -9.64 2.05
CA SER A 11 11.14 -8.23 2.46
C SER A 11 12.21 -7.92 3.51
N ILE A 12 12.46 -8.83 4.45
CA ILE A 12 13.56 -8.70 5.43
C ILE A 12 14.91 -8.83 4.71
N THR A 13 15.06 -9.81 3.82
CA THR A 13 16.32 -10.09 3.12
C THR A 13 16.77 -8.91 2.26
N VAL A 14 15.91 -8.46 1.37
CA VAL A 14 16.26 -7.47 0.32
C VAL A 14 15.81 -6.04 0.64
N GLY A 15 14.94 -5.86 1.63
CA GLY A 15 14.35 -4.55 1.96
C GLY A 15 13.23 -4.14 1.01
N ILE A 16 12.77 -2.90 1.18
CA ILE A 16 11.77 -2.23 0.34
C ILE A 16 12.36 -0.87 -0.07
N ARG A 17 12.41 -0.58 -1.36
CA ARG A 17 13.07 0.63 -1.91
C ARG A 17 14.49 0.80 -1.39
N SER A 18 15.19 -0.32 -1.20
CA SER A 18 16.60 -0.39 -0.80
C SER A 18 17.51 -0.38 -2.01
N ASP A 19 18.82 -0.42 -1.79
CA ASP A 19 19.83 -0.53 -2.86
C ASP A 19 19.96 -1.95 -3.43
N HIS A 20 19.19 -2.92 -2.93
CA HIS A 20 19.26 -4.31 -3.43
C HIS A 20 18.54 -4.42 -4.78
N LYS A 21 19.16 -5.13 -5.74
CA LYS A 21 18.63 -5.28 -7.13
C LYS A 21 17.22 -5.88 -7.20
N ASP A 22 16.86 -6.75 -6.25
CA ASP A 22 15.58 -7.46 -6.21
C ASP A 22 14.56 -6.77 -5.27
N THR A 23 14.84 -5.55 -4.81
CA THR A 23 13.92 -4.77 -3.98
C THR A 23 12.71 -4.31 -4.76
N ARG A 24 11.57 -4.19 -4.10
CA ARG A 24 10.39 -3.52 -4.68
C ARG A 24 10.59 -2.01 -4.60
N ASN A 25 10.60 -1.34 -5.76
CA ASN A 25 10.87 0.10 -5.87
C ASN A 25 9.62 0.96 -6.12
N THR A 26 8.45 0.35 -6.24
CA THR A 26 7.20 1.07 -6.50
C THR A 26 6.90 2.05 -5.36
N GLN A 27 6.60 3.27 -5.74
CA GLN A 27 6.25 4.36 -4.83
C GLN A 27 4.91 4.97 -5.25
N MET A 28 4.06 5.26 -4.28
CA MET A 28 2.81 5.97 -4.55
C MET A 28 3.08 7.43 -4.89
N PRO A 29 2.63 7.95 -6.05
CA PRO A 29 2.79 9.35 -6.41
C PRO A 29 2.11 10.29 -5.40
N ARG A 30 2.58 11.53 -5.34
CA ARG A 30 2.02 12.58 -4.48
C ARG A 30 0.94 13.36 -5.25
N PHE A 31 -0.21 12.76 -5.49
CA PHE A 31 -1.21 13.26 -6.42
C PHE A 31 -1.64 14.71 -6.15
N GLY A 32 -1.77 15.12 -4.88
CA GLY A 32 -2.08 16.49 -4.52
C GLY A 32 -0.86 17.41 -4.55
N ALA A 33 0.25 16.98 -3.93
CA ALA A 33 1.46 17.80 -3.84
C ALA A 33 2.07 18.10 -5.22
N ASP A 34 1.98 17.15 -6.16
CA ASP A 34 2.45 17.30 -7.54
C ASP A 34 1.35 17.85 -8.48
N LYS A 35 0.18 18.25 -7.93
CA LYS A 35 -0.96 18.85 -8.65
C LYS A 35 -1.51 17.95 -9.79
N ILE A 36 -1.45 16.64 -9.63
CA ILE A 36 -2.04 15.66 -10.55
C ILE A 36 -3.56 15.61 -10.34
N LEU A 37 -3.99 15.66 -9.05
CA LEU A 37 -5.39 15.75 -8.64
C LEU A 37 -5.60 17.01 -7.79
N ASP A 38 -6.74 17.67 -7.97
CA ASP A 38 -7.17 18.77 -7.09
C ASP A 38 -7.82 18.24 -5.80
N ALA A 39 -8.22 19.14 -4.91
CA ALA A 39 -8.79 18.80 -3.61
C ALA A 39 -10.12 18.04 -3.70
N ASP A 40 -10.98 18.39 -4.65
CA ASP A 40 -12.27 17.73 -4.85
C ASP A 40 -12.09 16.33 -5.45
N GLN A 41 -11.18 16.18 -6.39
CA GLN A 41 -10.79 14.89 -6.96
C GLN A 41 -10.18 13.95 -5.92
N ILE A 42 -9.32 14.47 -5.03
CA ILE A 42 -8.75 13.71 -3.90
C ILE A 42 -9.85 13.28 -2.93
N ASN A 43 -10.79 14.18 -2.62
CA ASN A 43 -11.96 13.88 -1.79
C ASN A 43 -12.81 12.75 -2.39
N ASP A 44 -13.12 12.83 -3.67
CA ASP A 44 -13.92 11.84 -4.38
C ASP A 44 -13.19 10.48 -4.47
N THR A 45 -11.90 10.50 -4.79
CA THR A 45 -11.06 9.28 -4.83
C THR A 45 -10.98 8.63 -3.45
N ALA A 46 -10.87 9.42 -2.37
CA ALA A 46 -10.85 8.88 -1.00
C ALA A 46 -12.18 8.21 -0.62
N GLU A 47 -13.33 8.77 -1.02
CA GLU A 47 -14.64 8.13 -0.83
C GLU A 47 -14.74 6.81 -1.61
N PHE A 48 -14.25 6.77 -2.84
CA PHE A 48 -14.22 5.51 -3.59
C PHE A 48 -13.34 4.47 -2.90
N VAL A 49 -12.12 4.82 -2.47
CA VAL A 49 -11.23 3.90 -1.75
C VAL A 49 -11.89 3.37 -0.48
N LEU A 50 -12.55 4.22 0.29
CA LEU A 50 -13.31 3.80 1.47
C LEU A 50 -14.50 2.89 1.11
N SER A 51 -15.10 3.07 -0.07
CA SER A 51 -16.20 2.20 -0.53
C SER A 51 -15.75 0.77 -0.79
N LEU A 52 -14.50 0.56 -1.19
CA LEU A 52 -13.94 -0.77 -1.44
C LEU A 52 -13.94 -1.67 -0.18
N SER A 53 -13.84 -1.06 1.00
CA SER A 53 -13.93 -1.73 2.31
C SER A 53 -15.27 -1.49 3.04
N GLY A 54 -16.29 -0.97 2.34
CA GLY A 54 -17.63 -0.73 2.90
C GLY A 54 -17.72 0.47 3.87
N GLN A 55 -16.76 1.40 3.84
CA GLN A 55 -16.67 2.53 4.79
C GLN A 55 -17.08 3.89 4.18
N ALA A 56 -17.47 3.94 2.90
CA ALA A 56 -17.89 5.19 2.26
C ALA A 56 -19.15 5.78 2.89
N LYS A 57 -19.20 7.11 2.96
CA LYS A 57 -20.33 7.86 3.49
C LYS A 57 -21.07 8.65 2.41
N ASP A 58 -20.44 8.91 1.28
CA ASP A 58 -21.00 9.67 0.13
C ASP A 58 -20.87 8.85 -1.15
N SER A 59 -21.98 8.23 -1.57
CA SER A 59 -22.04 7.39 -2.77
C SER A 59 -21.85 8.19 -4.07
N ALA A 60 -22.25 9.46 -4.11
CA ALA A 60 -22.08 10.31 -5.29
C ALA A 60 -20.59 10.65 -5.49
N SER A 61 -19.90 11.04 -4.43
CA SER A 61 -18.46 11.25 -4.44
C SER A 61 -17.71 9.95 -4.80
N ALA A 62 -18.09 8.81 -4.20
CA ALA A 62 -17.50 7.53 -4.53
C ALA A 62 -17.67 7.15 -6.01
N GLY A 63 -18.84 7.44 -6.60
CA GLY A 63 -19.08 7.22 -8.03
C GLY A 63 -18.18 8.04 -8.94
N ARG A 64 -17.92 9.31 -8.61
CA ARG A 64 -16.94 10.15 -9.34
C ARG A 64 -15.51 9.65 -9.11
N GLY A 65 -15.16 9.34 -7.86
CA GLY A 65 -13.87 8.82 -7.46
C GLY A 65 -13.49 7.51 -8.16
N GLY A 66 -14.47 6.64 -8.45
CA GLY A 66 -14.26 5.40 -9.17
C GLY A 66 -13.67 5.59 -10.57
N LYS A 67 -14.05 6.66 -11.29
CA LYS A 67 -13.47 7.00 -12.60
C LYS A 67 -12.02 7.44 -12.44
N LEU A 68 -11.74 8.30 -11.46
CA LEU A 68 -10.38 8.77 -11.15
C LEU A 68 -9.48 7.60 -10.69
N PHE A 69 -10.03 6.68 -9.90
CA PHE A 69 -9.31 5.49 -9.48
C PHE A 69 -8.92 4.61 -10.67
N ALA A 70 -9.83 4.36 -11.60
CA ALA A 70 -9.55 3.58 -12.80
C ALA A 70 -8.44 4.21 -13.66
N GLU A 71 -8.41 5.53 -13.76
CA GLU A 71 -7.43 6.26 -14.57
C GLU A 71 -6.06 6.40 -13.90
N GLN A 72 -6.01 6.62 -12.58
CA GLN A 72 -4.80 7.05 -11.87
C GLN A 72 -4.26 6.01 -10.88
N CYS A 73 -5.08 5.08 -10.39
CA CYS A 73 -4.73 4.22 -9.27
C CYS A 73 -4.70 2.72 -9.64
N ALA A 74 -5.59 2.31 -10.57
CA ALA A 74 -5.80 0.90 -10.91
C ALA A 74 -4.54 0.21 -11.47
N ALA A 75 -3.67 0.93 -12.17
CA ALA A 75 -2.42 0.39 -12.69
C ALA A 75 -1.54 -0.24 -11.60
N CYS A 76 -1.58 0.30 -10.37
CA CYS A 76 -0.82 -0.22 -9.22
C CYS A 76 -1.70 -1.03 -8.27
N HIS A 77 -2.92 -0.56 -7.97
CA HIS A 77 -3.78 -1.18 -6.97
C HIS A 77 -4.72 -2.26 -7.54
N GLY A 78 -4.71 -2.48 -8.86
CA GLY A 78 -5.67 -3.36 -9.54
C GLY A 78 -7.03 -2.68 -9.75
N GLU A 79 -7.78 -3.11 -10.76
CA GLU A 79 -9.10 -2.53 -11.09
C GLU A 79 -10.09 -2.62 -9.94
N THR A 80 -9.99 -3.66 -9.12
CA THR A 80 -10.85 -3.88 -7.95
C THR A 80 -10.22 -3.44 -6.62
N GLY A 81 -9.02 -2.85 -6.65
CA GLY A 81 -8.33 -2.37 -5.46
C GLY A 81 -7.68 -3.44 -4.59
N VAL A 82 -7.53 -4.69 -5.09
CA VAL A 82 -6.95 -5.81 -4.32
C VAL A 82 -5.43 -5.74 -4.16
N GLY A 83 -4.79 -4.74 -4.80
CA GLY A 83 -3.35 -4.57 -4.76
C GLY A 83 -2.58 -5.48 -5.71
N ASN A 84 -1.27 -5.38 -5.67
CA ASN A 84 -0.35 -6.21 -6.45
C ASN A 84 0.90 -6.53 -5.61
N GLN A 85 1.08 -7.81 -5.27
CA GLN A 85 2.21 -8.24 -4.42
C GLN A 85 3.58 -8.07 -5.10
N GLU A 86 3.66 -8.26 -6.40
CA GLU A 86 4.92 -8.10 -7.15
C GLU A 86 5.39 -6.64 -7.12
N LEU A 87 4.45 -5.72 -7.28
CA LEU A 87 4.71 -4.29 -7.16
C LEU A 87 4.85 -3.82 -5.71
N GLY A 88 4.38 -4.63 -4.74
CA GLY A 88 4.34 -4.24 -3.33
C GLY A 88 3.27 -3.19 -3.03
N THR A 89 2.19 -3.14 -3.81
CA THR A 89 1.07 -2.23 -3.59
C THR A 89 -0.01 -2.90 -2.75
N PRO A 90 -0.53 -2.22 -1.69
CA PRO A 90 -1.43 -2.83 -0.74
C PRO A 90 -2.83 -3.09 -1.32
N ASN A 91 -3.50 -4.09 -0.74
CA ASN A 91 -4.93 -4.32 -0.88
C ASN A 91 -5.69 -3.18 -0.19
N LEU A 92 -6.66 -2.58 -0.87
CA LEU A 92 -7.51 -1.50 -0.37
C LEU A 92 -8.92 -1.98 0.01
N THR A 93 -9.21 -3.26 -0.20
CA THR A 93 -10.53 -3.87 0.06
C THR A 93 -10.63 -4.50 1.45
N ASP A 94 -9.50 -4.67 2.13
CA ASP A 94 -9.46 -5.23 3.49
C ASP A 94 -9.55 -4.14 4.58
N GLY A 95 -9.62 -4.56 5.83
CA GLY A 95 -9.69 -3.65 6.98
C GLY A 95 -8.33 -3.22 7.54
N ILE A 96 -7.22 -3.49 6.84
CA ILE A 96 -5.86 -3.26 7.34
C ILE A 96 -5.32 -1.93 6.80
N TRP A 97 -5.28 -0.92 7.65
CA TRP A 97 -4.88 0.45 7.30
C TRP A 97 -3.62 0.87 8.05
N LEU A 98 -2.49 0.92 7.36
CA LEU A 98 -1.19 1.29 7.96
C LEU A 98 -1.12 2.76 8.39
N TYR A 99 -1.87 3.63 7.72
CA TYR A 99 -1.80 5.09 7.92
C TYR A 99 -3.12 5.68 8.41
N GLY A 100 -4.01 4.83 8.93
CA GLY A 100 -5.34 5.22 9.39
C GLY A 100 -6.42 5.07 8.32
N ASN A 101 -7.65 4.82 8.79
CA ASN A 101 -8.83 4.54 7.96
C ASN A 101 -9.86 5.68 7.95
N ARG A 102 -9.57 6.80 8.58
CA ARG A 102 -10.44 7.98 8.46
C ARG A 102 -10.29 8.58 7.07
N LYS A 103 -11.34 9.20 6.57
CA LYS A 103 -11.30 9.89 5.27
C LYS A 103 -10.11 10.85 5.14
N SER A 104 -9.85 11.63 6.19
CA SER A 104 -8.69 12.53 6.24
C SER A 104 -7.35 11.82 6.06
N ASP A 105 -7.21 10.63 6.62
CA ASP A 105 -5.96 9.86 6.55
C ASP A 105 -5.76 9.30 5.13
N VAL A 106 -6.84 8.86 4.48
CA VAL A 106 -6.84 8.41 3.07
C VAL A 106 -6.55 9.57 2.14
N MET A 107 -7.22 10.72 2.32
CA MET A 107 -6.95 11.96 1.55
C MET A 107 -5.48 12.38 1.69
N GLN A 108 -4.94 12.35 2.91
CA GLN A 108 -3.53 12.66 3.14
C GLN A 108 -2.62 11.68 2.38
N SER A 109 -2.91 10.37 2.42
CA SER A 109 -2.13 9.36 1.71
C SER A 109 -2.13 9.58 0.20
N ILE A 110 -3.28 9.93 -0.38
CA ILE A 110 -3.41 10.26 -1.80
C ILE A 110 -2.65 11.55 -2.12
N SER A 111 -2.82 12.59 -1.30
CA SER A 111 -2.22 13.91 -1.54
C SER A 111 -0.69 13.88 -1.48
N THR A 112 -0.11 13.20 -0.47
CA THR A 112 1.33 13.25 -0.19
C THR A 112 2.11 12.04 -0.71
N GLY A 113 1.40 11.00 -1.18
CA GLY A 113 2.01 9.74 -1.56
C GLY A 113 2.55 8.93 -0.36
N ARG A 114 3.02 7.75 -0.63
CA ARG A 114 3.68 6.87 0.36
C ARG A 114 4.87 6.16 -0.29
N GLY A 115 6.01 6.16 0.40
CA GLY A 115 7.24 5.62 -0.17
C GLY A 115 8.33 5.39 0.90
N GLY A 116 7.98 4.78 2.04
CA GLY A 116 8.96 4.47 3.10
C GLY A 116 10.04 3.50 2.61
N VAL A 117 11.26 3.63 3.14
CA VAL A 117 12.42 2.77 2.83
C VAL A 117 12.64 1.79 3.97
N MET A 118 12.81 0.51 3.64
CA MET A 118 13.29 -0.52 4.55
C MET A 118 14.63 -1.04 4.00
N PRO A 119 15.74 -0.96 4.74
CA PRO A 119 17.00 -1.53 4.27
C PRO A 119 16.92 -3.04 4.18
N GLY A 120 17.70 -3.65 3.28
CA GLY A 120 17.92 -5.09 3.28
C GLY A 120 18.79 -5.51 4.47
N TRP A 121 18.45 -6.61 5.13
CA TRP A 121 19.12 -7.07 6.34
C TRP A 121 20.08 -8.24 6.10
N ALA A 122 20.09 -8.84 4.90
CA ALA A 122 20.96 -9.99 4.59
C ALA A 122 22.46 -9.69 4.74
N SER A 123 22.88 -8.44 4.64
CA SER A 123 24.28 -8.04 4.87
C SER A 123 24.63 -7.87 6.36
N ARG A 124 23.63 -7.86 7.25
CA ARG A 124 23.78 -7.58 8.69
C ARG A 124 23.48 -8.79 9.56
N PHE A 125 22.65 -9.72 9.07
CA PHE A 125 22.23 -10.91 9.79
C PHE A 125 22.52 -12.16 8.96
N ASP A 126 22.86 -13.24 9.66
CA ASP A 126 22.99 -14.57 9.06
C ASP A 126 21.62 -15.14 8.64
N PRO A 127 21.59 -16.15 7.75
CA PRO A 127 20.34 -16.72 7.24
C PRO A 127 19.42 -17.29 8.33
N ALA A 128 19.95 -17.84 9.42
CA ALA A 128 19.14 -18.38 10.51
C ALA A 128 18.42 -17.25 11.25
N THR A 129 19.10 -16.14 11.50
CA THR A 129 18.49 -14.94 12.10
C THR A 129 17.40 -14.35 11.21
N ILE A 130 17.60 -14.27 9.88
CA ILE A 130 16.57 -13.81 8.93
C ILE A 130 15.34 -14.73 8.99
N ASN A 131 15.54 -16.05 9.01
CA ASN A 131 14.45 -17.03 9.14
C ASN A 131 13.67 -16.84 10.46
N MET A 132 14.37 -16.67 11.58
CA MET A 132 13.72 -16.42 12.88
C MET A 132 12.90 -15.12 12.88
N LEU A 133 13.43 -14.05 12.29
CA LEU A 133 12.70 -12.78 12.15
C LEU A 133 11.45 -12.95 11.27
N ALA A 134 11.54 -13.70 10.17
CA ALA A 134 10.38 -13.95 9.31
C ALA A 134 9.29 -14.74 10.06
N VAL A 135 9.67 -15.78 10.81
CA VAL A 135 8.74 -16.55 11.64
C VAL A 135 8.13 -15.68 12.73
N TYR A 136 8.94 -14.86 13.42
CA TYR A 136 8.45 -13.96 14.45
C TYR A 136 7.43 -12.95 13.89
N VAL A 137 7.76 -12.26 12.81
CA VAL A 137 6.82 -11.29 12.18
C VAL A 137 5.54 -11.99 11.73
N HIS A 138 5.64 -13.18 11.12
CA HIS A 138 4.48 -13.97 10.73
C HIS A 138 3.60 -14.34 11.93
N SER A 139 4.22 -14.66 13.09
CA SER A 139 3.51 -15.02 14.33
C SER A 139 2.72 -13.86 14.96
N LEU A 140 3.04 -12.60 14.62
CA LEU A 140 2.29 -11.42 15.08
C LEU A 140 0.89 -11.33 14.46
N GLY A 141 0.60 -12.13 13.47
CA GLY A 141 -0.69 -12.22 12.81
C GLY A 141 -0.84 -11.28 11.62
N GLY A 142 -2.03 -11.33 10.97
CA GLY A 142 -2.34 -10.55 9.77
C GLY A 142 -1.84 -11.17 8.46
N GLY A 143 -1.10 -12.27 8.51
CA GLY A 143 -0.67 -13.04 7.36
C GLY A 143 -1.57 -14.25 7.08
N LYS A 144 -1.41 -14.82 5.88
CA LYS A 144 -2.08 -16.06 5.45
C LYS A 144 -1.06 -17.20 5.37
#